data_6e150ae834dd593576aaa68be6124da4
#
_entry.id   6e150ae834dd593576aaa68be6124da4
#
_cell.length_a   1.000
_cell.length_b   1.000
_cell.length_c   1.000
_cell.angle_alpha   90.00
_cell.angle_beta   90.00
_cell.angle_gamma   90.00
#
_symmetry.space_group_name_H-M   'P 1'
#
loop_
_entity.id
_entity.type
_entity.pdbx_description
1 polymer ?
#
loop_
_entity_poly.entity_id
_entity_poly.type
_entity_poly.pdbx_seq_one_letter_code
_entity_poly.pdbx_strand_id
1 'polypeptide(L)'
;MTSWTSSPVSEGYVLLLHEIAAASLDVAATSSRLKKIERIAELLSMASPDEVAVAVAYLAGELPQGTVGVGWAALREHPPPAAAPSLELLEVDATVTRLQGISGKGSQAVRREALTELFSHATEPEQRLLVGLFLGELRQGALEGVMTDAVARAAGLPVGDVRRAAMLAGDLRAVAAAAIRDGAAGLARFRLTPLRAVTPMLAQTADDIASALGRLGRAGIEWKLDGARIQAHRAGSEVRLFTRNLADITDRVPEIAAAVRELDVAAIVLDGEAIALRADGRPEPFQVTMSRFGTKTSVVTTPLRAFFFDCLHVDGVDLVDAPARERLVALASSLPEELVVPRVETDDPVVAQVFLDDALARGHEGVMVKALDAPYEAGRRGAGWLKVKPAHTLDLVVLAAEWGHGRRQGKLSNLHLGALDPAGGAFVMLGKTFKGMTDEMLVWQTEHLLGLESHRVGHVVHVRPELVVEIAFDGVQTSPRYPGGIALRFARVKGYRPDKSPAEADTIETVRTIHARAE
;
A
#
# COMPACT_ATOMS: atom_id res chain seq x y z
N MET A 1 24.92 -5.52 26.89
CA MET A 1 25.24 -6.65 25.97
C MET A 1 24.81 -7.91 26.68
N THR A 2 23.58 -8.33 26.48
CA THR A 2 23.06 -9.64 26.95
C THR A 2 23.03 -10.57 25.75
N SER A 3 23.95 -11.51 25.75
CA SER A 3 24.04 -12.59 24.76
C SER A 3 22.83 -13.51 24.93
N TRP A 4 21.94 -13.44 23.94
CA TRP A 4 20.90 -14.45 23.77
C TRP A 4 21.53 -15.66 23.09
N THR A 5 21.76 -16.71 23.86
CA THR A 5 22.06 -18.03 23.32
C THR A 5 20.77 -18.58 22.74
N SER A 6 20.76 -18.82 21.42
CA SER A 6 19.70 -19.58 20.75
C SER A 6 19.61 -20.96 21.38
N SER A 7 18.54 -21.22 22.13
CA SER A 7 18.19 -22.59 22.49
C SER A 7 17.81 -23.33 21.22
N PRO A 8 18.30 -24.55 20.99
CA PRO A 8 17.89 -25.34 19.82
C PRO A 8 16.39 -25.62 19.93
N VAL A 9 15.70 -25.51 18.76
CA VAL A 9 14.32 -25.99 18.60
C VAL A 9 14.26 -27.39 19.22
N SER A 10 13.41 -27.57 20.22
CA SER A 10 13.23 -28.90 20.84
C SER A 10 12.71 -29.85 19.77
N GLU A 11 13.46 -30.91 19.47
CA GLU A 11 13.00 -31.96 18.55
C GLU A 11 11.62 -32.45 19.03
N GLY A 12 10.59 -32.24 18.19
CA GLY A 12 9.22 -32.70 18.46
C GLY A 12 8.20 -31.65 18.88
N TYR A 13 8.55 -30.33 18.94
CA TYR A 13 7.54 -29.31 19.19
C TYR A 13 6.73 -29.05 17.90
N VAL A 14 5.39 -29.10 18.01
CA VAL A 14 4.45 -28.83 16.93
C VAL A 14 3.66 -27.58 17.30
N LEU A 15 3.64 -26.60 16.40
CA LEU A 15 2.95 -25.33 16.62
C LEU A 15 1.44 -25.52 16.47
N LEU A 16 0.68 -25.16 17.49
CA LEU A 16 -0.78 -25.19 17.47
C LEU A 16 -1.36 -23.88 16.91
N LEU A 17 -2.53 -23.96 16.31
CA LEU A 17 -3.29 -22.79 15.85
C LEU A 17 -3.57 -21.82 17.01
N HIS A 18 -3.76 -22.36 18.22
CA HIS A 18 -3.98 -21.59 19.44
C HIS A 18 -2.87 -20.57 19.71
N GLU A 19 -1.62 -20.92 19.46
CA GLU A 19 -0.47 -20.04 19.69
C GLU A 19 -0.45 -18.88 18.71
N ILE A 20 -0.85 -19.16 17.45
CA ILE A 20 -1.07 -18.10 16.45
C ILE A 20 -2.21 -17.17 16.89
N ALA A 21 -3.33 -17.75 17.38
CA ALA A 21 -4.48 -16.97 17.84
C ALA A 21 -4.13 -16.09 19.04
N ALA A 22 -3.39 -16.63 20.01
CA ALA A 22 -2.90 -15.88 21.17
C ALA A 22 -1.95 -14.76 20.77
N ALA A 23 -0.98 -15.03 19.91
CA ALA A 23 -0.06 -14.00 19.41
C ALA A 23 -0.80 -12.91 18.62
N SER A 24 -1.80 -13.29 17.81
CA SER A 24 -2.64 -12.36 17.08
C SER A 24 -3.40 -11.41 18.01
N LEU A 25 -3.97 -11.91 19.10
CA LEU A 25 -4.64 -11.10 20.12
C LEU A 25 -3.68 -10.16 20.84
N ASP A 26 -2.49 -10.65 21.25
CA ASP A 26 -1.45 -9.85 21.90
C ASP A 26 -0.99 -8.69 21.01
N VAL A 27 -0.76 -8.98 19.72
CA VAL A 27 -0.38 -7.97 18.71
C VAL A 27 -1.49 -6.95 18.49
N ALA A 28 -2.75 -7.36 18.49
CA ALA A 28 -3.89 -6.45 18.38
C ALA A 28 -4.04 -5.54 19.60
N ALA A 29 -3.72 -6.04 20.80
CA ALA A 29 -3.88 -5.34 22.07
C ALA A 29 -2.84 -4.22 22.30
N THR A 30 -1.73 -4.20 21.56
CA THR A 30 -0.67 -3.20 21.75
C THR A 30 -0.53 -2.24 20.56
N SER A 31 -0.28 -0.95 20.84
CA SER A 31 0.14 0.03 19.83
C SER A 31 1.67 0.07 19.62
N SER A 32 2.45 -0.51 20.52
CA SER A 32 3.92 -0.50 20.48
C SER A 32 4.44 -1.41 19.37
N ARG A 33 5.11 -0.81 18.37
CA ARG A 33 5.77 -1.54 17.28
C ARG A 33 6.78 -2.57 17.81
N LEU A 34 7.59 -2.20 18.79
CA LEU A 34 8.61 -3.09 19.36
C LEU A 34 7.99 -4.31 20.03
N LYS A 35 6.94 -4.12 20.84
CA LYS A 35 6.24 -5.24 21.49
C LYS A 35 5.60 -6.19 20.47
N LYS A 36 5.06 -5.67 19.37
CA LYS A 36 4.56 -6.50 18.27
C LYS A 36 5.65 -7.36 17.66
N ILE A 37 6.80 -6.74 17.33
CA ILE A 37 7.96 -7.45 16.78
C ILE A 37 8.45 -8.53 17.73
N GLU A 38 8.57 -8.22 19.02
CA GLU A 38 8.98 -9.17 20.06
C GLU A 38 8.06 -10.39 20.11
N ARG A 39 6.76 -10.15 20.25
CA ARG A 39 5.76 -11.21 20.38
C ARG A 39 5.71 -12.13 19.15
N ILE A 40 5.80 -11.56 17.96
CA ILE A 40 5.84 -12.34 16.70
C ILE A 40 7.15 -13.12 16.62
N ALA A 41 8.30 -12.49 16.92
CA ALA A 41 9.60 -13.14 16.86
C ALA A 41 9.71 -14.32 17.82
N GLU A 42 9.20 -14.20 19.05
CA GLU A 42 9.12 -15.28 20.02
C GLU A 42 8.37 -16.49 19.45
N LEU A 43 7.20 -16.27 18.86
CA LEU A 43 6.43 -17.35 18.24
C LEU A 43 7.19 -17.98 17.07
N LEU A 44 7.73 -17.17 16.15
CA LEU A 44 8.43 -17.68 14.97
C LEU A 44 9.71 -18.44 15.32
N SER A 45 10.36 -18.13 16.46
CA SER A 45 11.55 -18.86 16.93
C SER A 45 11.24 -20.27 17.45
N MET A 46 9.98 -20.58 17.78
CA MET A 46 9.53 -21.90 18.19
C MET A 46 9.06 -22.76 17.00
N ALA A 47 8.69 -22.13 15.90
CA ALA A 47 8.15 -22.79 14.72
C ALA A 47 9.24 -23.51 13.90
N SER A 48 8.92 -24.67 13.37
CA SER A 48 9.75 -25.34 12.37
C SER A 48 9.80 -24.56 11.06
N PRO A 49 10.80 -24.77 10.18
CA PRO A 49 10.88 -24.07 8.88
C PRO A 49 9.63 -24.21 8.00
N ASP A 50 8.88 -25.30 8.12
CA ASP A 50 7.67 -25.53 7.35
C ASP A 50 6.47 -24.80 7.97
N GLU A 51 6.39 -24.71 9.29
CA GLU A 51 5.37 -23.96 10.04
C GLU A 51 5.55 -22.46 9.92
N VAL A 52 6.80 -21.96 9.87
CA VAL A 52 7.10 -20.52 9.78
C VAL A 52 6.40 -19.84 8.60
N ALA A 53 6.37 -20.48 7.44
CA ALA A 53 5.73 -19.91 6.26
C ALA A 53 4.22 -19.69 6.48
N VAL A 54 3.54 -20.64 7.11
CA VAL A 54 2.11 -20.57 7.43
C VAL A 54 1.87 -19.58 8.56
N ALA A 55 2.70 -19.61 9.63
CA ALA A 55 2.61 -18.69 10.76
C ALA A 55 2.74 -17.21 10.31
N VAL A 56 3.70 -16.92 9.41
CA VAL A 56 3.89 -15.58 8.82
C VAL A 56 2.64 -15.14 8.06
N ALA A 57 2.06 -16.01 7.23
CA ALA A 57 0.84 -15.71 6.49
C ALA A 57 -0.34 -15.42 7.44
N TYR A 58 -0.61 -16.31 8.38
CA TYR A 58 -1.74 -16.18 9.30
C TYR A 58 -1.62 -14.95 10.20
N LEU A 59 -0.41 -14.65 10.69
CA LEU A 59 -0.15 -13.43 11.46
C LEU A 59 -0.19 -12.16 10.59
N ALA A 60 0.02 -12.25 9.28
CA ALA A 60 -0.19 -11.14 8.36
C ALA A 60 -1.69 -10.93 8.03
N GLY A 61 -2.56 -11.86 8.41
CA GLY A 61 -3.98 -11.86 8.08
C GLY A 61 -4.29 -12.39 6.69
N GLU A 62 -3.41 -13.25 6.17
CA GLU A 62 -3.49 -13.81 4.83
C GLU A 62 -3.59 -15.34 4.87
N LEU A 63 -4.33 -15.90 3.94
CA LEU A 63 -4.28 -17.33 3.66
C LEU A 63 -3.27 -17.61 2.54
N PRO A 64 -2.31 -18.54 2.71
CA PRO A 64 -1.37 -18.92 1.64
C PRO A 64 -2.07 -19.30 0.33
N GLN A 65 -3.27 -19.86 0.42
CA GLN A 65 -4.10 -20.28 -0.69
C GLN A 65 -4.82 -19.10 -1.39
N GLY A 66 -4.80 -17.90 -0.82
CA GLY A 66 -5.55 -16.76 -1.32
C GLY A 66 -7.08 -16.94 -1.13
N THR A 67 -7.87 -16.79 -2.20
CA THR A 67 -9.32 -16.90 -2.11
C THR A 67 -9.77 -18.36 -2.07
N VAL A 68 -10.39 -18.78 -0.96
CA VAL A 68 -10.83 -20.16 -0.71
C VAL A 68 -12.30 -20.38 -1.06
N GLY A 69 -13.04 -19.30 -1.38
CA GLY A 69 -14.48 -19.40 -1.71
C GLY A 69 -15.38 -19.65 -0.51
N VAL A 70 -14.93 -19.29 0.69
CA VAL A 70 -15.70 -19.30 1.95
C VAL A 70 -16.13 -17.86 2.25
N GLY A 71 -17.42 -17.58 2.25
CA GLY A 71 -17.97 -16.25 2.53
C GLY A 71 -18.69 -16.20 3.88
N TRP A 72 -19.10 -14.99 4.27
CA TRP A 72 -19.78 -14.70 5.54
C TRP A 72 -20.95 -15.65 5.85
N ALA A 73 -21.76 -16.01 4.85
CA ALA A 73 -22.92 -16.89 5.06
C ALA A 73 -22.53 -18.30 5.56
N ALA A 74 -21.35 -18.81 5.18
CA ALA A 74 -20.85 -20.10 5.63
C ALA A 74 -20.21 -20.06 7.01
N LEU A 75 -19.82 -18.87 7.47
CA LEU A 75 -19.11 -18.67 8.75
C LEU A 75 -20.03 -18.14 9.87
N ARG A 76 -21.27 -17.73 9.53
CA ARG A 76 -22.19 -17.15 10.52
C ARG A 76 -22.67 -18.16 11.56
N GLU A 77 -22.81 -19.43 11.17
CA GLU A 77 -23.28 -20.51 12.01
C GLU A 77 -22.20 -21.59 12.05
N HIS A 78 -21.42 -21.62 13.12
CA HIS A 78 -20.40 -22.64 13.39
C HIS A 78 -20.67 -23.34 14.73
N PRO A 79 -20.09 -24.53 14.98
CA PRO A 79 -20.25 -25.27 16.22
C PRO A 79 -19.76 -24.48 17.43
N PRO A 80 -20.22 -24.84 18.67
CA PRO A 80 -19.63 -24.33 19.88
C PRO A 80 -18.11 -24.58 19.91
N PRO A 81 -17.32 -23.69 20.53
CA PRO A 81 -15.87 -23.83 20.57
C PRO A 81 -15.44 -25.05 21.40
N ALA A 82 -14.33 -25.67 21.00
CA ALA A 82 -13.68 -26.74 21.74
C ALA A 82 -13.17 -26.22 23.11
N ALA A 83 -13.18 -27.10 24.10
CA ALA A 83 -12.73 -26.75 25.46
C ALA A 83 -11.20 -26.62 25.61
N ALA A 84 -10.44 -27.29 24.74
CA ALA A 84 -8.99 -27.28 24.75
C ALA A 84 -8.42 -27.22 23.31
N PRO A 85 -7.25 -26.58 23.10
CA PRO A 85 -6.60 -26.53 21.80
C PRO A 85 -6.09 -27.92 21.39
N SER A 86 -6.30 -28.26 20.11
CA SER A 86 -5.83 -29.52 19.54
C SER A 86 -5.43 -29.39 18.07
N LEU A 87 -5.68 -28.23 17.44
CA LEU A 87 -5.43 -28.04 16.01
C LEU A 87 -3.97 -27.71 15.75
N GLU A 88 -3.27 -28.60 15.05
CA GLU A 88 -1.92 -28.35 14.55
C GLU A 88 -1.97 -27.37 13.36
N LEU A 89 -1.03 -26.41 13.33
CA LEU A 89 -1.01 -25.34 12.33
C LEU A 89 -1.00 -25.88 10.90
N LEU A 90 -0.16 -26.89 10.62
CA LEU A 90 -0.03 -27.46 9.28
C LEU A 90 -1.25 -28.28 8.86
N GLU A 91 -1.93 -28.93 9.80
CA GLU A 91 -3.18 -29.64 9.52
C GLU A 91 -4.33 -28.68 9.15
N VAL A 92 -4.38 -27.53 9.84
CA VAL A 92 -5.31 -26.44 9.51
C VAL A 92 -5.03 -25.92 8.10
N ASP A 93 -3.75 -25.64 7.76
CA ASP A 93 -3.38 -25.15 6.43
C ASP A 93 -3.71 -26.17 5.32
N ALA A 94 -3.46 -27.45 5.57
CA ALA A 94 -3.85 -28.54 4.67
C ALA A 94 -5.38 -28.60 4.48
N THR A 95 -6.15 -28.36 5.54
CA THR A 95 -7.63 -28.30 5.48
C THR A 95 -8.10 -27.12 4.64
N VAL A 96 -7.49 -25.93 4.83
CA VAL A 96 -7.77 -24.74 4.00
C VAL A 96 -7.43 -25.01 2.52
N THR A 97 -6.33 -25.69 2.24
CA THR A 97 -5.95 -26.10 0.88
C THR A 97 -6.98 -27.05 0.27
N ARG A 98 -7.46 -28.03 1.03
CA ARG A 98 -8.56 -28.90 0.57
C ARG A 98 -9.84 -28.13 0.25
N LEU A 99 -10.21 -27.17 1.13
CA LEU A 99 -11.38 -26.30 0.92
C LEU A 99 -11.31 -25.51 -0.38
N GLN A 100 -10.13 -24.99 -0.73
CA GLN A 100 -9.91 -24.28 -1.99
C GLN A 100 -10.14 -25.19 -3.21
N GLY A 101 -9.70 -26.43 -3.15
CA GLY A 101 -9.83 -27.42 -4.24
C GLY A 101 -11.25 -27.92 -4.49
N ILE A 102 -12.19 -27.73 -3.55
CA ILE A 102 -13.56 -28.22 -3.70
C ILE A 102 -14.30 -27.43 -4.78
N SER A 103 -14.79 -28.10 -5.84
CA SER A 103 -15.53 -27.48 -6.94
C SER A 103 -16.58 -28.43 -7.49
N GLY A 104 -17.51 -27.92 -8.32
CA GLY A 104 -18.54 -28.72 -8.99
C GLY A 104 -19.85 -28.90 -8.19
N LYS A 105 -20.72 -29.80 -8.66
CA LYS A 105 -22.05 -30.07 -8.09
C LYS A 105 -21.91 -30.69 -6.69
N GLY A 106 -22.56 -30.09 -5.68
CA GLY A 106 -22.48 -30.55 -4.29
C GLY A 106 -21.34 -29.94 -3.48
N SER A 107 -20.48 -29.13 -4.08
CA SER A 107 -19.32 -28.49 -3.42
C SER A 107 -19.68 -27.71 -2.16
N GLN A 108 -20.84 -27.07 -2.08
CA GLN A 108 -21.29 -26.31 -0.91
C GLN A 108 -21.54 -27.22 0.32
N ALA A 109 -22.08 -28.41 0.12
CA ALA A 109 -22.30 -29.35 1.23
C ALA A 109 -20.98 -29.87 1.78
N VAL A 110 -20.05 -30.27 0.90
CA VAL A 110 -18.71 -30.76 1.27
C VAL A 110 -17.89 -29.68 1.99
N ARG A 111 -17.95 -28.44 1.49
CA ARG A 111 -17.30 -27.31 2.18
C ARG A 111 -17.89 -27.06 3.56
N ARG A 112 -19.21 -27.11 3.69
CA ARG A 112 -19.87 -26.91 4.99
C ARG A 112 -19.46 -27.99 5.99
N GLU A 113 -19.42 -29.25 5.57
CA GLU A 113 -18.99 -30.36 6.41
C GLU A 113 -17.55 -30.16 6.90
N ALA A 114 -16.60 -29.88 5.99
CA ALA A 114 -15.20 -29.64 6.34
C ALA A 114 -15.01 -28.41 7.23
N LEU A 115 -15.77 -27.34 7.04
CA LEU A 115 -15.78 -26.17 7.91
C LEU A 115 -16.34 -26.53 9.30
N THR A 116 -17.45 -27.26 9.36
CA THR A 116 -18.06 -27.69 10.62
C THR A 116 -17.08 -28.55 11.43
N GLU A 117 -16.39 -29.47 10.78
CA GLU A 117 -15.35 -30.29 11.40
C GLU A 117 -14.21 -29.42 11.94
N LEU A 118 -13.61 -28.54 11.14
CA LEU A 118 -12.53 -27.63 11.55
C LEU A 118 -12.96 -26.77 12.75
N PHE A 119 -14.14 -26.15 12.67
CA PHE A 119 -14.63 -25.27 13.73
C PHE A 119 -15.03 -26.01 15.00
N SER A 120 -15.42 -27.28 14.94
CA SER A 120 -15.74 -28.09 16.13
C SER A 120 -14.50 -28.43 16.99
N HIS A 121 -13.32 -28.43 16.38
CA HIS A 121 -12.05 -28.65 17.08
C HIS A 121 -11.34 -27.34 17.48
N ALA A 122 -11.83 -26.19 17.03
CA ALA A 122 -11.26 -24.89 17.32
C ALA A 122 -11.81 -24.29 18.62
N THR A 123 -10.92 -23.79 19.49
CA THR A 123 -11.30 -22.99 20.66
C THR A 123 -11.86 -21.62 20.23
N GLU A 124 -12.47 -20.87 21.15
CA GLU A 124 -13.06 -19.55 20.83
C GLU A 124 -12.05 -18.55 20.21
N PRO A 125 -10.80 -18.40 20.70
CA PRO A 125 -9.79 -17.58 20.05
C PRO A 125 -9.40 -18.07 18.64
N GLU A 126 -9.32 -19.39 18.43
CA GLU A 126 -9.00 -19.98 17.15
C GLU A 126 -10.13 -19.80 16.14
N GLN A 127 -11.41 -19.98 16.55
CA GLN A 127 -12.56 -19.70 15.71
C GLN A 127 -12.59 -18.23 15.25
N ARG A 128 -12.28 -17.30 16.14
CA ARG A 128 -12.19 -15.87 15.84
C ARG A 128 -11.07 -15.57 14.83
N LEU A 129 -9.91 -16.19 15.00
CA LEU A 129 -8.79 -16.09 14.06
C LEU A 129 -9.18 -16.62 12.68
N LEU A 130 -9.76 -17.82 12.60
CA LEU A 130 -10.18 -18.45 11.34
C LEU A 130 -11.21 -17.60 10.59
N VAL A 131 -12.23 -17.08 11.29
CA VAL A 131 -13.21 -16.17 10.69
C VAL A 131 -12.54 -14.95 10.09
N GLY A 132 -11.61 -14.32 10.83
CA GLY A 132 -10.85 -13.17 10.35
C GLY A 132 -10.00 -13.47 9.11
N LEU A 133 -9.36 -14.64 9.07
CA LEU A 133 -8.55 -15.09 7.93
C LEU A 133 -9.42 -15.37 6.69
N PHE A 134 -10.50 -16.12 6.83
CA PHE A 134 -11.39 -16.44 5.70
C PHE A 134 -12.05 -15.20 5.09
N LEU A 135 -12.34 -14.18 5.92
CA LEU A 135 -12.95 -12.92 5.45
C LEU A 135 -11.93 -11.88 5.00
N GLY A 136 -10.62 -12.09 5.26
CA GLY A 136 -9.58 -11.07 5.04
C GLY A 136 -9.75 -9.84 5.92
N GLU A 137 -10.36 -9.99 7.11
CA GLU A 137 -10.68 -8.89 8.04
C GLU A 137 -9.78 -8.85 9.28
N LEU A 138 -8.72 -9.65 9.31
CA LEU A 138 -7.80 -9.68 10.43
C LEU A 138 -6.95 -8.39 10.48
N ARG A 139 -7.34 -7.42 11.33
CA ARG A 139 -6.71 -6.10 11.43
C ARG A 139 -5.93 -5.95 12.75
N GLN A 140 -4.84 -6.65 12.90
CA GLN A 140 -3.99 -6.61 14.10
C GLN A 140 -2.78 -5.66 13.98
N GLY A 141 -2.57 -5.06 12.81
CA GLY A 141 -1.46 -4.12 12.59
C GLY A 141 -0.08 -4.80 12.50
N ALA A 142 -0.03 -6.10 12.19
CA ALA A 142 1.17 -6.81 11.80
C ALA A 142 1.44 -6.58 10.31
N LEU A 143 1.73 -5.32 9.94
CA LEU A 143 2.04 -4.93 8.58
C LEU A 143 3.38 -5.55 8.14
N GLU A 144 3.60 -5.67 6.83
CA GLU A 144 4.78 -6.27 6.21
C GLU A 144 6.11 -5.86 6.88
N GLY A 145 6.28 -4.57 7.22
CA GLY A 145 7.49 -4.11 7.89
C GLY A 145 7.65 -4.57 9.34
N VAL A 146 6.55 -4.89 10.06
CA VAL A 146 6.60 -5.49 11.42
C VAL A 146 6.96 -6.97 11.30
N MET A 147 6.34 -7.67 10.34
CA MET A 147 6.61 -9.08 10.07
C MET A 147 8.07 -9.30 9.65
N THR A 148 8.60 -8.47 8.74
CA THR A 148 10.00 -8.55 8.29
C THR A 148 10.99 -8.36 9.45
N ASP A 149 10.74 -7.36 10.32
CA ASP A 149 11.58 -7.12 11.50
C ASP A 149 11.49 -8.28 12.50
N ALA A 150 10.31 -8.90 12.65
CA ALA A 150 10.10 -10.06 13.51
C ALA A 150 10.81 -11.31 12.97
N VAL A 151 10.74 -11.57 11.67
CA VAL A 151 11.48 -12.67 11.02
C VAL A 151 12.99 -12.50 11.20
N ALA A 152 13.52 -11.29 10.98
CA ALA A 152 14.93 -11.01 11.20
C ALA A 152 15.36 -11.29 12.65
N ARG A 153 14.54 -10.88 13.62
CA ARG A 153 14.80 -11.11 15.04
C ARG A 153 14.71 -12.58 15.40
N ALA A 154 13.71 -13.31 14.91
CA ALA A 154 13.55 -14.75 15.14
C ALA A 154 14.72 -15.55 14.59
N ALA A 155 15.22 -15.21 13.41
CA ALA A 155 16.35 -15.88 12.77
C ALA A 155 17.72 -15.39 13.28
N GLY A 156 17.79 -14.33 14.11
CA GLY A 156 19.05 -13.74 14.58
C GLY A 156 19.86 -13.07 13.45
N LEU A 157 19.20 -12.57 12.40
CA LEU A 157 19.84 -12.03 11.21
C LEU A 157 19.68 -10.51 11.13
N PRO A 158 20.58 -9.80 10.41
CA PRO A 158 20.42 -8.38 10.13
C PRO A 158 19.11 -8.10 9.39
N VAL A 159 18.33 -7.16 9.87
CA VAL A 159 17.04 -6.82 9.27
C VAL A 159 17.15 -6.33 7.82
N GLY A 160 18.28 -5.71 7.45
CA GLY A 160 18.58 -5.30 6.08
C GLY A 160 18.61 -6.48 5.10
N ASP A 161 19.24 -7.60 5.50
CA ASP A 161 19.38 -8.79 4.68
C ASP A 161 18.04 -9.49 4.46
N VAL A 162 17.21 -9.57 5.51
CA VAL A 162 15.86 -10.14 5.41
C VAL A 162 14.96 -9.27 4.51
N ARG A 163 15.05 -7.93 4.63
CA ARG A 163 14.31 -7.01 3.75
C ARG A 163 14.74 -7.16 2.30
N ARG A 164 16.04 -7.22 2.05
CA ARG A 164 16.58 -7.41 0.71
C ARG A 164 16.08 -8.74 0.11
N ALA A 165 16.17 -9.82 0.86
CA ALA A 165 15.65 -11.11 0.42
C ALA A 165 14.14 -11.08 0.16
N ALA A 166 13.34 -10.46 1.03
CA ALA A 166 11.89 -10.32 0.86
C ALA A 166 11.54 -9.49 -0.39
N MET A 167 12.29 -8.41 -0.64
CA MET A 167 12.17 -7.62 -1.87
C MET A 167 12.33 -8.49 -3.11
N LEU A 168 13.42 -9.24 -3.17
CA LEU A 168 13.79 -10.04 -4.34
C LEU A 168 12.90 -11.27 -4.50
N ALA A 169 12.43 -11.84 -3.39
CA ALA A 169 11.52 -12.98 -3.39
C ALA A 169 10.09 -12.60 -3.80
N GLY A 170 9.65 -11.38 -3.47
CA GLY A 170 8.24 -10.99 -3.55
C GLY A 170 7.31 -11.77 -2.61
N ASP A 171 7.86 -12.61 -1.73
CA ASP A 171 7.14 -13.46 -0.78
C ASP A 171 7.93 -13.61 0.54
N LEU A 172 7.47 -12.92 1.57
CA LEU A 172 8.11 -12.97 2.89
C LEU A 172 8.04 -14.37 3.53
N ARG A 173 7.06 -15.20 3.20
CA ARG A 173 6.88 -16.56 3.74
C ARG A 173 8.05 -17.45 3.34
N ALA A 174 8.41 -17.44 2.07
CA ALA A 174 9.55 -18.19 1.54
C ALA A 174 10.89 -17.72 2.17
N VAL A 175 11.02 -16.40 2.36
CA VAL A 175 12.20 -15.81 3.00
C VAL A 175 12.28 -16.21 4.48
N ALA A 176 11.17 -16.18 5.21
CA ALA A 176 11.13 -16.57 6.61
C ALA A 176 11.52 -18.05 6.80
N ALA A 177 10.98 -18.94 5.98
CA ALA A 177 11.35 -20.36 6.01
C ALA A 177 12.84 -20.56 5.71
N ALA A 178 13.40 -19.87 4.70
CA ALA A 178 14.82 -19.95 4.36
C ALA A 178 15.72 -19.35 5.45
N ALA A 179 15.30 -18.24 6.07
CA ALA A 179 16.03 -17.58 7.16
C ALA A 179 16.12 -18.46 8.40
N ILE A 180 15.03 -19.10 8.80
CA ILE A 180 14.99 -20.00 9.96
C ILE A 180 15.74 -21.31 9.68
N ARG A 181 15.60 -21.88 8.46
CA ARG A 181 16.26 -23.16 8.09
C ARG A 181 17.75 -23.02 7.91
N ASP A 182 18.20 -22.01 7.15
CA ASP A 182 19.56 -21.93 6.62
C ASP A 182 20.28 -20.61 6.97
N GLY A 183 19.66 -19.75 7.77
CA GLY A 183 20.26 -18.48 8.19
C GLY A 183 20.61 -17.56 7.00
N ALA A 184 21.79 -16.93 7.09
CA ALA A 184 22.29 -16.01 6.05
C ALA A 184 22.49 -16.70 4.69
N ALA A 185 22.88 -17.99 4.68
CA ALA A 185 23.03 -18.77 3.43
C ALA A 185 21.67 -18.98 2.75
N GLY A 186 20.59 -19.12 3.51
CA GLY A 186 19.22 -19.17 2.99
C GLY A 186 18.82 -17.88 2.29
N LEU A 187 19.13 -16.73 2.91
CA LEU A 187 18.84 -15.42 2.35
C LEU A 187 19.64 -15.12 1.07
N ALA A 188 20.89 -15.59 0.97
CA ALA A 188 21.76 -15.38 -0.18
C ALA A 188 21.25 -16.04 -1.48
N ARG A 189 20.29 -16.97 -1.39
CA ARG A 189 19.65 -17.60 -2.54
C ARG A 189 18.67 -16.67 -3.27
N PHE A 190 18.15 -15.66 -2.59
CA PHE A 190 17.22 -14.71 -3.18
C PHE A 190 18.02 -13.65 -3.97
N ARG A 191 17.96 -13.77 -5.30
CA ARG A 191 18.61 -12.87 -6.25
C ARG A 191 17.56 -12.27 -7.17
N LEU A 192 17.87 -11.15 -7.76
CA LEU A 192 17.06 -10.59 -8.82
C LEU A 192 17.04 -11.60 -9.99
N THR A 193 15.84 -11.93 -10.43
CA THR A 193 15.63 -12.84 -11.55
C THR A 193 14.70 -12.17 -12.55
N PRO A 194 15.13 -11.88 -13.79
CA PRO A 194 14.25 -11.38 -14.82
C PRO A 194 12.98 -12.23 -14.94
N LEU A 195 11.87 -11.61 -15.30
CA LEU A 195 10.51 -12.18 -15.37
C LEU A 195 9.86 -12.53 -14.02
N ARG A 196 10.54 -12.27 -12.91
CA ARG A 196 10.00 -12.37 -11.56
C ARG A 196 9.95 -10.99 -10.91
N ALA A 197 8.74 -10.51 -10.61
CA ALA A 197 8.53 -9.19 -10.03
C ALA A 197 9.22 -9.03 -8.67
N VAL A 198 9.78 -7.85 -8.41
CA VAL A 198 10.37 -7.47 -7.12
C VAL A 198 9.52 -6.40 -6.43
N THR A 199 9.50 -6.41 -5.11
CA THR A 199 8.74 -5.39 -4.35
C THR A 199 9.32 -4.00 -4.62
N PRO A 200 8.51 -3.01 -5.02
CA PRO A 200 9.01 -1.70 -5.42
C PRO A 200 9.44 -0.83 -4.23
N MET A 201 10.49 -0.03 -4.43
CA MET A 201 10.92 1.02 -3.49
C MET A 201 9.85 2.10 -3.36
N LEU A 202 9.65 2.64 -2.16
CA LEU A 202 8.64 3.67 -1.85
C LEU A 202 9.30 4.97 -1.39
N ALA A 203 8.70 6.11 -1.75
CA ALA A 203 9.16 7.44 -1.36
C ALA A 203 8.53 7.93 -0.05
N GLN A 204 9.29 8.69 0.72
CA GLN A 204 8.77 9.57 1.77
C GLN A 204 8.26 10.89 1.17
N THR A 205 7.45 11.64 1.93
CA THR A 205 7.07 13.00 1.54
C THR A 205 8.06 13.99 2.14
N ALA A 206 8.49 14.97 1.34
CA ALA A 206 9.12 16.20 1.81
C ALA A 206 8.13 17.35 1.62
N ASP A 207 8.24 18.37 2.47
CA ASP A 207 7.32 19.50 2.46
C ASP A 207 7.54 20.39 1.23
N ASP A 208 8.82 20.59 0.86
CA ASP A 208 9.26 21.38 -0.28
C ASP A 208 10.61 20.90 -0.83
N ILE A 209 11.06 21.55 -1.92
CA ILE A 209 12.34 21.28 -2.59
C ILE A 209 13.52 21.55 -1.67
N ALA A 210 13.51 22.66 -0.93
CA ALA A 210 14.62 23.05 -0.07
C ALA A 210 14.83 22.03 1.05
N SER A 211 13.77 21.58 1.70
CA SER A 211 13.82 20.52 2.72
C SER A 211 14.26 19.18 2.15
N ALA A 212 13.87 18.84 0.91
CA ALA A 212 14.31 17.63 0.25
C ALA A 212 15.81 17.65 -0.04
N LEU A 213 16.32 18.73 -0.62
CA LEU A 213 17.76 18.90 -0.89
C LEU A 213 18.58 19.04 0.39
N GLY A 214 18.03 19.69 1.43
CA GLY A 214 18.67 19.77 2.75
C GLY A 214 18.90 18.39 3.39
N ARG A 215 18.05 17.39 3.06
CA ARG A 215 18.18 16.01 3.53
C ARG A 215 19.11 15.15 2.68
N LEU A 216 19.14 15.37 1.36
CA LEU A 216 19.81 14.49 0.41
C LEU A 216 21.09 15.07 -0.18
N GLY A 217 21.30 16.40 -0.09
CA GLY A 217 22.36 17.11 -0.80
C GLY A 217 22.10 17.11 -2.30
N ARG A 218 23.17 16.93 -3.12
CA ARG A 218 23.05 16.79 -4.57
C ARG A 218 22.24 15.55 -4.92
N ALA A 219 21.18 15.74 -5.68
CA ALA A 219 20.17 14.72 -5.95
C ALA A 219 19.73 14.71 -7.41
N GLY A 220 19.20 13.58 -7.87
CA GLY A 220 18.44 13.47 -9.11
C GLY A 220 16.99 13.88 -8.86
N ILE A 221 16.50 14.84 -9.64
CA ILE A 221 15.13 15.34 -9.54
C ILE A 221 14.41 14.97 -10.82
N GLU A 222 13.32 14.22 -10.68
CA GLU A 222 12.55 13.66 -11.79
C GLU A 222 11.08 14.11 -11.71
N TRP A 223 10.40 14.20 -12.85
CA TRP A 223 8.95 14.44 -12.85
C TRP A 223 8.24 13.32 -12.09
N LYS A 224 7.32 13.72 -11.24
CA LYS A 224 6.41 12.79 -10.59
C LYS A 224 5.15 12.65 -11.43
N LEU A 225 5.10 11.58 -12.20
CA LEU A 225 3.96 11.25 -13.05
C LEU A 225 2.77 10.77 -12.20
N ASP A 226 1.53 11.09 -12.61
CA ASP A 226 0.29 10.57 -12.00
C ASP A 226 -0.28 9.44 -12.87
N GLY A 227 0.43 8.33 -12.90
CA GLY A 227 0.10 7.15 -13.68
C GLY A 227 -0.08 5.89 -12.83
N ALA A 228 0.10 4.75 -13.46
CA ALA A 228 0.17 3.45 -12.82
C ALA A 228 1.62 2.95 -12.80
N ARG A 229 2.17 2.72 -11.60
CA ARG A 229 3.51 2.17 -11.48
C ARG A 229 3.59 0.79 -12.07
N ILE A 230 4.57 0.60 -12.91
CA ILE A 230 4.87 -0.67 -13.58
C ILE A 230 6.32 -1.07 -13.37
N GLN A 231 6.53 -2.37 -13.39
CA GLN A 231 7.85 -2.99 -13.50
C GLN A 231 7.89 -3.75 -14.82
N ALA A 232 8.86 -3.45 -15.68
CA ALA A 232 9.03 -4.13 -16.96
C ALA A 232 10.24 -5.06 -16.92
N HIS A 233 10.01 -6.32 -17.25
CA HIS A 233 11.01 -7.36 -17.31
C HIS A 233 11.11 -7.91 -18.73
N ARG A 234 12.33 -8.09 -19.22
CA ARG A 234 12.62 -8.80 -20.45
C ARG A 234 13.71 -9.84 -20.23
N ALA A 235 13.56 -11.00 -20.83
CA ALA A 235 14.58 -12.04 -20.95
C ALA A 235 14.46 -12.70 -22.32
N GLY A 236 15.42 -12.43 -23.21
CA GLY A 236 15.34 -12.81 -24.61
C GLY A 236 14.11 -12.20 -25.30
N SER A 237 13.22 -13.03 -25.82
CA SER A 237 11.97 -12.60 -26.46
C SER A 237 10.79 -12.43 -25.50
N GLU A 238 10.90 -12.97 -24.28
CA GLU A 238 9.82 -12.88 -23.29
C GLU A 238 9.84 -11.53 -22.57
N VAL A 239 8.67 -10.89 -22.49
CA VAL A 239 8.45 -9.65 -21.73
C VAL A 239 7.33 -9.89 -20.76
N ARG A 240 7.50 -9.44 -19.53
CA ARG A 240 6.44 -9.36 -18.51
C ARG A 240 6.36 -7.98 -17.89
N LEU A 241 5.15 -7.54 -17.64
CA LEU A 241 4.85 -6.27 -17.00
C LEU A 241 4.05 -6.50 -15.72
N PHE A 242 4.49 -5.90 -14.65
CA PHE A 242 3.87 -6.08 -13.33
C PHE A 242 3.42 -4.75 -12.75
N THR A 243 2.31 -4.76 -12.01
CA THR A 243 1.85 -3.61 -11.23
C THR A 243 2.67 -3.45 -9.95
N ARG A 244 2.44 -2.34 -9.25
CA ARG A 244 2.98 -2.09 -7.89
C ARG A 244 2.74 -3.24 -6.91
N ASN A 245 1.62 -3.96 -7.06
CA ASN A 245 1.25 -5.10 -6.21
C ASN A 245 1.69 -6.44 -6.81
N LEU A 246 2.65 -6.42 -7.73
CA LEU A 246 3.27 -7.58 -8.37
C LEU A 246 2.30 -8.42 -9.24
N ALA A 247 1.12 -7.92 -9.56
CA ALA A 247 0.20 -8.60 -10.47
C ALA A 247 0.69 -8.45 -11.91
N ASP A 248 0.73 -9.57 -12.66
CA ASP A 248 1.05 -9.58 -14.08
C ASP A 248 -0.07 -8.91 -14.89
N ILE A 249 0.31 -7.95 -15.72
CA ILE A 249 -0.58 -7.14 -16.57
C ILE A 249 -0.14 -7.14 -18.04
N THR A 250 0.77 -8.02 -18.42
CA THR A 250 1.40 -8.03 -19.74
C THR A 250 0.38 -7.97 -20.87
N ASP A 251 -0.67 -8.77 -20.78
CA ASP A 251 -1.73 -8.82 -21.80
C ASP A 251 -2.65 -7.58 -21.82
N ARG A 252 -2.60 -6.75 -20.79
CA ARG A 252 -3.44 -5.54 -20.67
C ARG A 252 -2.81 -4.30 -21.30
N VAL A 253 -1.49 -4.30 -21.44
CA VAL A 253 -0.69 -3.17 -21.95
C VAL A 253 0.29 -3.65 -23.03
N PRO A 254 -0.21 -4.25 -24.14
CA PRO A 254 0.60 -4.83 -25.19
C PRO A 254 1.50 -3.80 -25.88
N GLU A 255 1.10 -2.52 -25.93
CA GLU A 255 1.87 -1.41 -26.48
C GLU A 255 3.16 -1.18 -25.68
N ILE A 256 3.12 -1.27 -24.36
CA ILE A 256 4.32 -1.14 -23.52
C ILE A 256 5.19 -2.40 -23.65
N ALA A 257 4.58 -3.59 -23.68
CA ALA A 257 5.31 -4.85 -23.88
C ALA A 257 6.04 -4.87 -25.23
N ALA A 258 5.46 -4.30 -26.28
CA ALA A 258 6.11 -4.13 -27.58
C ALA A 258 7.33 -3.21 -27.49
N ALA A 259 7.17 -2.02 -26.88
CA ALA A 259 8.27 -1.07 -26.72
C ALA A 259 9.44 -1.67 -25.93
N VAL A 260 9.17 -2.42 -24.87
CA VAL A 260 10.23 -3.12 -24.08
C VAL A 260 10.88 -4.25 -24.87
N ARG A 261 10.15 -4.92 -25.77
CA ARG A 261 10.70 -5.98 -26.63
C ARG A 261 11.66 -5.45 -27.70
N GLU A 262 11.50 -4.20 -28.11
CA GLU A 262 12.34 -3.54 -29.12
C GLU A 262 13.67 -2.99 -28.56
N LEU A 263 13.85 -2.96 -27.23
CA LEU A 263 15.11 -2.50 -26.63
C LEU A 263 16.30 -3.40 -27.09
N ASP A 264 17.46 -2.80 -27.33
CA ASP A 264 18.67 -3.50 -27.78
C ASP A 264 19.45 -4.06 -26.58
N VAL A 265 18.81 -4.96 -25.83
CA VAL A 265 19.38 -5.66 -24.67
C VAL A 265 18.84 -7.09 -24.61
N ALA A 266 19.62 -8.04 -24.11
CA ALA A 266 19.18 -9.43 -23.97
C ALA A 266 18.25 -9.64 -22.76
N ALA A 267 18.52 -8.96 -21.66
CA ALA A 267 17.71 -9.01 -20.44
C ALA A 267 17.71 -7.67 -19.72
N ILE A 268 16.56 -7.23 -19.24
CA ILE A 268 16.46 -5.99 -18.47
C ILE A 268 15.31 -6.04 -17.45
N VAL A 269 15.51 -5.36 -16.31
CA VAL A 269 14.46 -5.12 -15.31
C VAL A 269 14.40 -3.61 -15.02
N LEU A 270 13.26 -3.02 -15.32
CA LEU A 270 13.01 -1.58 -15.26
C LEU A 270 11.89 -1.27 -14.27
N ASP A 271 11.99 -0.15 -13.57
CA ASP A 271 10.92 0.44 -12.76
C ASP A 271 10.46 1.73 -13.43
N GLY A 272 9.16 1.90 -13.58
CA GLY A 272 8.60 2.99 -14.36
C GLY A 272 7.14 3.30 -14.00
N GLU A 273 6.58 4.22 -14.76
CA GLU A 273 5.17 4.63 -14.67
C GLU A 273 4.53 4.52 -16.05
N ALA A 274 3.36 3.89 -16.12
CA ALA A 274 2.52 3.88 -17.31
C ALA A 274 1.47 4.99 -17.22
N ILE A 275 1.35 5.81 -18.25
CA ILE A 275 0.46 6.97 -18.26
C ILE A 275 -0.20 7.14 -19.64
N ALA A 276 -1.47 7.54 -19.64
CA ALA A 276 -2.14 8.01 -20.83
C ALA A 276 -1.79 9.48 -21.08
N LEU A 277 -1.43 9.82 -22.32
CA LEU A 277 -1.11 11.18 -22.72
C LEU A 277 -2.10 11.69 -23.77
N ARG A 278 -2.40 12.99 -23.71
CA ARG A 278 -3.11 13.75 -24.74
C ARG A 278 -2.21 13.98 -25.95
N ALA A 279 -2.81 14.44 -27.04
CA ALA A 279 -2.08 14.76 -28.26
C ALA A 279 -1.02 15.87 -28.07
N ASP A 280 -1.19 16.76 -27.11
CA ASP A 280 -0.26 17.82 -26.74
C ASP A 280 0.84 17.38 -25.76
N GLY A 281 0.86 16.08 -25.38
CA GLY A 281 1.83 15.48 -24.46
C GLY A 281 1.49 15.65 -22.97
N ARG A 282 0.42 16.33 -22.62
CA ARG A 282 -0.04 16.42 -21.23
C ARG A 282 -0.67 15.11 -20.76
N PRO A 283 -0.61 14.79 -19.45
CA PRO A 283 -1.26 13.60 -18.92
C PRO A 283 -2.79 13.69 -19.06
N GLU A 284 -3.40 12.58 -19.42
CA GLU A 284 -4.83 12.38 -19.22
C GLU A 284 -5.16 12.26 -17.73
N PRO A 285 -6.41 12.53 -17.31
CA PRO A 285 -6.82 12.29 -15.94
C PRO A 285 -6.47 10.87 -15.46
N PHE A 286 -5.98 10.73 -14.23
CA PHE A 286 -5.57 9.44 -13.64
C PHE A 286 -6.57 8.31 -13.86
N GLN A 287 -7.87 8.63 -13.83
CA GLN A 287 -8.95 7.65 -14.05
C GLN A 287 -8.91 7.02 -15.45
N VAL A 288 -8.50 7.78 -16.47
CA VAL A 288 -8.35 7.27 -17.85
C VAL A 288 -7.23 6.25 -17.89
N THR A 289 -6.06 6.56 -17.30
CA THR A 289 -4.96 5.61 -17.16
C THR A 289 -5.41 4.35 -16.41
N MET A 290 -6.05 4.50 -15.25
CA MET A 290 -6.47 3.37 -14.41
C MET A 290 -7.57 2.50 -15.04
N SER A 291 -8.42 3.06 -15.89
CA SER A 291 -9.46 2.28 -16.58
C SER A 291 -8.87 1.17 -17.46
N ARG A 292 -7.67 1.37 -18.01
CA ARG A 292 -6.93 0.39 -18.81
C ARG A 292 -6.50 -0.84 -17.99
N PHE A 293 -6.22 -0.66 -16.71
CA PHE A 293 -5.81 -1.76 -15.81
C PHE A 293 -6.99 -2.57 -15.26
N GLY A 294 -8.21 -2.03 -15.30
CA GLY A 294 -9.43 -2.65 -14.78
C GLY A 294 -10.18 -3.56 -15.75
N THR A 295 -10.02 -3.38 -17.05
CA THR A 295 -10.79 -4.09 -18.09
C THR A 295 -10.07 -5.33 -18.61
N LYS A 296 -10.80 -6.45 -18.65
CA LYS A 296 -10.33 -7.71 -19.28
C LYS A 296 -10.41 -7.68 -20.82
N THR A 297 -10.92 -6.60 -21.42
CA THR A 297 -11.15 -6.50 -22.86
C THR A 297 -10.00 -5.76 -23.54
N SER A 298 -9.47 -6.38 -24.58
CA SER A 298 -8.35 -5.96 -25.41
C SER A 298 -8.64 -4.77 -26.37
N VAL A 299 -9.71 -4.01 -26.17
CA VAL A 299 -9.98 -2.83 -26.98
C VAL A 299 -9.16 -1.67 -26.42
N VAL A 300 -8.03 -1.41 -27.06
CA VAL A 300 -7.17 -0.25 -26.76
C VAL A 300 -7.89 1.02 -27.23
N THR A 301 -8.60 1.69 -26.32
CA THR A 301 -9.25 2.98 -26.61
C THR A 301 -8.31 4.16 -26.45
N THR A 302 -7.35 4.05 -25.50
CA THR A 302 -6.33 5.07 -25.23
C THR A 302 -4.99 4.37 -24.99
N PRO A 303 -3.98 4.54 -25.85
CA PRO A 303 -2.67 3.91 -25.67
C PRO A 303 -1.98 4.48 -24.43
N LEU A 304 -1.30 3.60 -23.68
CA LEU A 304 -0.45 4.00 -22.58
C LEU A 304 1.00 4.14 -23.04
N ARG A 305 1.69 5.11 -22.46
CA ARG A 305 3.12 5.31 -22.64
C ARG A 305 3.84 4.96 -21.33
N ALA A 306 4.99 4.29 -21.42
CA ALA A 306 5.84 4.02 -20.27
C ALA A 306 6.94 5.07 -20.17
N PHE A 307 7.22 5.52 -18.94
CA PHE A 307 8.40 6.31 -18.59
C PHE A 307 9.13 5.59 -17.47
N PHE A 308 10.35 5.14 -17.77
CA PHE A 308 11.18 4.43 -16.81
C PHE A 308 12.09 5.40 -16.05
N PHE A 309 12.27 5.13 -14.77
CA PHE A 309 13.02 5.99 -13.87
C PHE A 309 14.07 5.22 -13.04
N ASP A 310 14.16 3.88 -13.21
CA ASP A 310 15.21 3.08 -12.59
C ASP A 310 15.48 1.81 -13.40
N CYS A 311 16.75 1.34 -13.40
CA CYS A 311 17.19 0.08 -14.00
C CYS A 311 17.78 -0.80 -12.91
N LEU A 312 17.16 -1.97 -12.69
CA LEU A 312 17.53 -2.88 -11.60
C LEU A 312 18.40 -4.04 -12.06
N HIS A 313 18.38 -4.33 -13.37
CA HIS A 313 19.17 -5.37 -14.02
C HIS A 313 19.32 -5.08 -15.49
N VAL A 314 20.49 -5.33 -16.06
CA VAL A 314 20.74 -5.32 -17.50
C VAL A 314 21.81 -6.34 -17.86
N ASP A 315 21.52 -7.21 -18.84
CA ASP A 315 22.43 -8.17 -19.48
C ASP A 315 23.31 -8.96 -18.49
N GLY A 316 22.69 -9.52 -17.46
CA GLY A 316 23.36 -10.34 -16.44
C GLY A 316 23.97 -9.56 -15.29
N VAL A 317 23.91 -8.22 -15.28
CA VAL A 317 24.39 -7.37 -14.20
C VAL A 317 23.24 -6.93 -13.30
N ASP A 318 23.25 -7.38 -12.04
CA ASP A 318 22.32 -6.92 -11.01
C ASP A 318 22.75 -5.56 -10.48
N LEU A 319 21.86 -4.56 -10.55
CA LEU A 319 22.12 -3.18 -10.16
C LEU A 319 21.38 -2.78 -8.88
N VAL A 320 20.58 -3.66 -8.27
CA VAL A 320 19.75 -3.37 -7.09
C VAL A 320 20.57 -2.77 -5.94
N ASP A 321 21.76 -3.32 -5.70
CA ASP A 321 22.64 -2.88 -4.61
C ASP A 321 23.59 -1.74 -5.04
N ALA A 322 23.60 -1.40 -6.33
CA ALA A 322 24.42 -0.31 -6.86
C ALA A 322 23.87 1.07 -6.49
N PRO A 323 24.71 2.11 -6.41
CA PRO A 323 24.26 3.48 -6.25
C PRO A 323 23.28 3.91 -7.36
N ALA A 324 22.31 4.79 -7.03
CA ALA A 324 21.33 5.26 -8.01
C ALA A 324 21.98 5.86 -9.27
N ARG A 325 23.11 6.58 -9.12
CA ARG A 325 23.85 7.14 -10.27
C ARG A 325 24.25 6.08 -11.32
N GLU A 326 24.66 4.90 -10.88
CA GLU A 326 25.04 3.79 -11.79
C GLU A 326 23.81 3.20 -12.47
N ARG A 327 22.73 3.01 -11.71
CA ARG A 327 21.45 2.54 -12.25
C ARG A 327 20.86 3.49 -13.28
N LEU A 328 21.02 4.80 -13.06
CA LEU A 328 20.55 5.85 -13.96
C LEU A 328 21.41 5.94 -15.24
N VAL A 329 22.72 5.68 -15.14
CA VAL A 329 23.58 5.54 -16.32
C VAL A 329 23.17 4.33 -17.14
N ALA A 330 22.95 3.18 -16.49
CA ALA A 330 22.48 1.97 -17.15
C ALA A 330 21.10 2.20 -17.82
N LEU A 331 20.19 2.90 -17.16
CA LEU A 331 18.89 3.29 -17.71
C LEU A 331 19.06 4.10 -19.02
N ALA A 332 19.83 5.17 -18.95
CA ALA A 332 20.02 6.09 -20.09
C ALA A 332 20.76 5.44 -21.27
N SER A 333 21.65 4.46 -21.00
CA SER A 333 22.36 3.74 -22.07
C SER A 333 21.55 2.63 -22.70
N SER A 334 20.51 2.12 -22.03
CA SER A 334 19.72 0.97 -22.49
C SER A 334 18.39 1.39 -23.13
N LEU A 335 17.94 2.62 -22.95
CA LEU A 335 16.62 3.09 -23.39
C LEU A 335 16.73 4.32 -24.30
N PRO A 336 15.83 4.44 -25.30
CA PRO A 336 15.57 5.70 -25.98
C PRO A 336 15.12 6.79 -24.99
N GLU A 337 15.51 8.04 -25.24
CA GLU A 337 15.23 9.19 -24.35
C GLU A 337 13.73 9.36 -24.05
N GLU A 338 12.87 9.08 -25.02
CA GLU A 338 11.42 9.17 -24.90
C GLU A 338 10.79 8.15 -23.96
N LEU A 339 11.52 7.12 -23.55
CA LEU A 339 11.11 6.13 -22.54
C LEU A 339 11.71 6.41 -21.16
N VAL A 340 12.57 7.43 -21.03
CA VAL A 340 13.17 7.82 -19.74
C VAL A 340 12.43 9.03 -19.18
N VAL A 341 12.15 8.99 -17.87
CA VAL A 341 11.54 10.14 -17.19
C VAL A 341 12.49 11.35 -17.25
N PRO A 342 12.03 12.56 -17.59
CA PRO A 342 12.85 13.76 -17.55
C PRO A 342 13.45 14.01 -16.18
N ARG A 343 14.74 14.37 -16.15
CA ARG A 343 15.52 14.52 -14.91
C ARG A 343 16.52 15.66 -15.00
N VAL A 344 16.78 16.29 -13.84
CA VAL A 344 17.92 17.19 -13.60
C VAL A 344 18.68 16.72 -12.36
N GLU A 345 20.00 16.90 -12.36
CA GLU A 345 20.85 16.62 -11.18
C GLU A 345 21.40 17.92 -10.61
N THR A 346 21.01 18.26 -9.39
CA THR A 346 21.39 19.51 -8.75
C THR A 346 21.36 19.42 -7.23
N ASP A 347 22.08 20.33 -6.57
CA ASP A 347 21.98 20.70 -5.17
C ASP A 347 21.46 22.14 -5.00
N ASP A 348 21.25 22.86 -6.11
CA ASP A 348 20.74 24.22 -6.11
C ASP A 348 19.19 24.21 -6.01
N PRO A 349 18.62 24.77 -4.93
CA PRO A 349 17.17 24.83 -4.75
C PRO A 349 16.44 25.64 -5.83
N VAL A 350 17.11 26.64 -6.45
CA VAL A 350 16.52 27.48 -7.48
C VAL A 350 16.34 26.67 -8.76
N VAL A 351 17.38 25.94 -9.20
CA VAL A 351 17.30 25.04 -10.36
C VAL A 351 16.25 23.98 -10.16
N ALA A 352 16.21 23.39 -8.96
CA ALA A 352 15.24 22.37 -8.60
C ALA A 352 13.80 22.91 -8.58
N GLN A 353 13.60 24.16 -8.11
CA GLN A 353 12.27 24.79 -8.10
C GLN A 353 11.77 25.06 -9.53
N VAL A 354 12.64 25.58 -10.41
CA VAL A 354 12.29 25.77 -11.83
C VAL A 354 11.86 24.46 -12.50
N PHE A 355 12.55 23.37 -12.19
CA PHE A 355 12.19 22.04 -12.71
C PHE A 355 10.85 21.53 -12.15
N LEU A 356 10.56 21.79 -10.87
CA LEU A 356 9.25 21.49 -10.26
C LEU A 356 8.14 22.31 -10.95
N ASP A 357 8.37 23.61 -11.16
CA ASP A 357 7.38 24.50 -11.77
C ASP A 357 7.08 24.08 -13.23
N ASP A 358 8.11 23.65 -13.99
CA ASP A 358 7.90 23.07 -15.34
C ASP A 358 7.07 21.77 -15.29
N ALA A 359 7.37 20.86 -14.35
CA ALA A 359 6.58 19.64 -14.17
C ALA A 359 5.10 19.93 -13.89
N LEU A 360 4.84 20.90 -13.01
CA LEU A 360 3.47 21.33 -12.68
C LEU A 360 2.76 22.01 -13.85
N ALA A 361 3.46 22.87 -14.61
CA ALA A 361 2.92 23.54 -15.79
C ALA A 361 2.53 22.54 -16.90
N ARG A 362 3.21 21.38 -16.95
CA ARG A 362 2.88 20.27 -17.85
C ARG A 362 1.80 19.34 -17.32
N GLY A 363 1.27 19.58 -16.12
CA GLY A 363 0.18 18.81 -15.52
C GLY A 363 0.64 17.58 -14.74
N HIS A 364 1.92 17.46 -14.40
CA HIS A 364 2.42 16.40 -13.52
C HIS A 364 2.19 16.72 -12.04
N GLU A 365 2.21 15.72 -11.16
CA GLU A 365 1.91 15.88 -9.71
C GLU A 365 2.97 16.69 -8.94
N GLY A 366 4.16 16.85 -9.47
CA GLY A 366 5.31 17.42 -8.79
C GLY A 366 6.61 16.73 -9.19
N VAL A 367 7.52 16.52 -8.24
CA VAL A 367 8.81 15.86 -8.50
C VAL A 367 9.16 14.80 -7.48
N MET A 368 10.01 13.87 -7.92
CA MET A 368 10.73 12.91 -7.09
C MET A 368 12.17 13.38 -6.93
N VAL A 369 12.66 13.47 -5.69
CA VAL A 369 14.05 13.81 -5.38
C VAL A 369 14.73 12.54 -4.87
N LYS A 370 15.78 12.10 -5.56
CA LYS A 370 16.45 10.81 -5.35
C LYS A 370 17.91 11.00 -4.94
N ALA A 371 18.33 10.36 -3.86
CA ALA A 371 19.72 10.29 -3.47
C ALA A 371 20.51 9.49 -4.51
N LEU A 372 21.59 10.09 -5.05
CA LEU A 372 22.40 9.49 -6.12
C LEU A 372 23.27 8.32 -5.64
N ASP A 373 23.57 8.25 -4.34
CA ASP A 373 24.43 7.23 -3.73
C ASP A 373 23.65 6.08 -3.07
N ALA A 374 22.32 6.16 -3.04
CA ALA A 374 21.50 5.15 -2.37
C ALA A 374 21.26 3.92 -3.25
N PRO A 375 21.29 2.69 -2.68
CA PRO A 375 20.83 1.50 -3.37
C PRO A 375 19.30 1.51 -3.55
N TYR A 376 18.78 0.53 -4.28
CA TYR A 376 17.34 0.33 -4.42
C TYR A 376 16.79 -0.49 -3.22
N GLU A 377 16.12 0.17 -2.29
CA GLU A 377 15.59 -0.44 -1.07
C GLU A 377 14.07 -0.59 -1.15
N ALA A 378 13.57 -1.81 -1.32
CA ALA A 378 12.13 -2.06 -1.37
C ALA A 378 11.45 -2.27 -0.01
N GLY A 379 10.13 -2.19 -0.02
CA GLY A 379 9.29 -2.45 1.16
C GLY A 379 9.38 -1.38 2.25
N ARG A 380 10.29 -0.43 2.14
CA ARG A 380 10.51 0.67 3.07
C ARG A 380 10.28 2.01 2.37
N ARG A 381 9.69 2.95 3.08
CA ARG A 381 9.82 4.37 2.73
C ARG A 381 11.22 4.81 3.13
N GLY A 382 12.21 4.45 2.30
CA GLY A 382 13.60 4.79 2.52
C GLY A 382 13.82 6.30 2.46
N ALA A 383 14.87 6.79 3.15
CA ALA A 383 15.25 8.19 3.07
C ALA A 383 15.82 8.58 1.69
N GLY A 384 16.15 7.60 0.83
CA GLY A 384 16.75 7.83 -0.48
C GLY A 384 15.81 8.38 -1.54
N TRP A 385 14.49 8.26 -1.38
CA TRP A 385 13.48 8.82 -2.30
C TRP A 385 12.51 9.73 -1.56
N LEU A 386 12.44 10.98 -1.99
CA LEU A 386 11.51 11.98 -1.47
C LEU A 386 10.60 12.47 -2.59
N LYS A 387 9.30 12.56 -2.30
CA LYS A 387 8.35 13.17 -3.20
C LYS A 387 7.99 14.58 -2.71
N VAL A 388 8.10 15.53 -3.61
CA VAL A 388 7.68 16.91 -3.41
C VAL A 388 6.51 17.19 -4.34
N LYS A 389 5.37 17.54 -3.78
CA LYS A 389 4.19 17.93 -4.54
C LYS A 389 3.45 19.05 -3.81
N PRO A 390 2.91 20.03 -4.52
CA PRO A 390 2.10 21.06 -3.91
C PRO A 390 0.90 20.41 -3.23
N ALA A 391 0.64 20.83 -2.01
CA ALA A 391 -0.60 20.51 -1.32
C ALA A 391 -1.56 21.68 -1.54
N HIS A 392 -2.69 21.44 -2.17
CA HIS A 392 -3.78 22.40 -2.15
C HIS A 392 -4.41 22.40 -0.78
N THR A 393 -4.78 23.58 -0.28
CA THR A 393 -5.57 23.71 0.94
C THR A 393 -6.84 24.48 0.65
N LEU A 394 -7.94 24.10 1.31
CA LEU A 394 -9.21 24.79 1.29
C LEU A 394 -9.76 24.82 2.71
N ASP A 395 -10.38 25.93 3.07
CA ASP A 395 -11.20 26.05 4.27
C ASP A 395 -12.62 25.63 3.92
N LEU A 396 -13.04 24.47 4.40
CA LEU A 396 -14.35 23.87 4.10
C LEU A 396 -15.21 23.75 5.35
N VAL A 397 -16.51 23.61 5.17
CA VAL A 397 -17.45 23.45 6.29
C VAL A 397 -17.77 21.99 6.53
N VAL A 398 -17.84 21.58 7.80
CA VAL A 398 -18.29 20.25 8.18
C VAL A 398 -19.82 20.19 8.11
N LEU A 399 -20.34 19.28 7.27
CA LEU A 399 -21.79 19.09 7.04
C LEU A 399 -22.37 17.94 7.85
N ALA A 400 -21.55 16.91 8.09
CA ALA A 400 -21.90 15.72 8.85
C ALA A 400 -20.64 14.99 9.28
N ALA A 401 -20.77 14.03 10.19
CA ALA A 401 -19.71 13.12 10.56
C ALA A 401 -20.25 11.70 10.80
N GLU A 402 -19.43 10.69 10.52
CA GLU A 402 -19.78 9.29 10.74
C GLU A 402 -19.04 8.74 11.96
N TRP A 403 -19.71 7.84 12.69
CA TRP A 403 -19.07 7.11 13.77
C TRP A 403 -17.95 6.21 13.25
N GLY A 404 -16.83 6.23 13.95
CA GLY A 404 -15.66 5.43 13.61
C GLY A 404 -15.80 3.97 14.00
N HIS A 405 -14.96 3.12 13.35
CA HIS A 405 -14.86 1.70 13.63
C HIS A 405 -13.47 1.35 14.18
N GLY A 406 -13.36 0.19 14.83
CA GLY A 406 -12.09 -0.29 15.39
C GLY A 406 -11.54 0.69 16.43
N ARG A 407 -10.27 1.12 16.29
CA ARG A 407 -9.61 2.08 17.21
C ARG A 407 -10.36 3.40 17.39
N ARG A 408 -11.21 3.78 16.43
CA ARG A 408 -12.00 5.02 16.47
C ARG A 408 -13.44 4.81 16.92
N GLN A 409 -13.79 3.63 17.43
CA GLN A 409 -15.12 3.35 17.96
C GLN A 409 -15.48 4.36 19.06
N GLY A 410 -16.72 4.88 19.03
CA GLY A 410 -17.18 5.90 19.94
C GLY A 410 -16.68 7.33 19.64
N LYS A 411 -16.04 7.55 18.49
CA LYS A 411 -15.61 8.86 18.00
C LYS A 411 -16.22 9.15 16.64
N LEU A 412 -16.61 10.40 16.39
CA LEU A 412 -16.99 10.89 15.06
C LEU A 412 -15.70 11.12 14.26
N SER A 413 -15.41 10.28 13.28
CA SER A 413 -14.07 10.20 12.66
C SER A 413 -14.04 10.34 11.13
N ASN A 414 -15.17 10.43 10.46
CA ASN A 414 -15.25 10.61 9.02
C ASN A 414 -16.10 11.83 8.71
N LEU A 415 -15.44 12.96 8.41
CA LEU A 415 -16.10 14.25 8.18
C LEU A 415 -16.62 14.35 6.75
N HIS A 416 -17.85 14.83 6.58
CA HIS A 416 -18.41 15.26 5.30
C HIS A 416 -18.08 16.73 5.08
N LEU A 417 -17.46 17.05 3.95
CA LEU A 417 -16.89 18.35 3.65
C LEU A 417 -17.71 19.08 2.59
N GLY A 418 -18.03 20.34 2.84
CA GLY A 418 -18.78 21.19 1.92
C GLY A 418 -18.06 22.50 1.61
N ALA A 419 -18.08 22.89 0.34
CA ALA A 419 -17.70 24.23 -0.12
C ALA A 419 -18.92 25.14 -0.19
N LEU A 420 -18.74 26.44 0.03
CA LEU A 420 -19.80 27.42 -0.03
C LEU A 420 -20.30 27.58 -1.48
N ASP A 421 -21.60 27.54 -1.70
CA ASP A 421 -22.24 27.98 -2.95
C ASP A 421 -22.62 29.45 -2.82
N PRO A 422 -21.88 30.37 -3.46
CA PRO A 422 -22.16 31.80 -3.34
C PRO A 422 -23.51 32.21 -3.96
N ALA A 423 -24.06 31.41 -4.88
CA ALA A 423 -25.34 31.70 -5.52
C ALA A 423 -26.53 31.37 -4.64
N GLY A 424 -26.43 30.32 -3.81
CA GLY A 424 -27.54 29.83 -2.97
C GLY A 424 -27.32 29.99 -1.48
N GLY A 425 -26.11 30.34 -1.02
CA GLY A 425 -25.73 30.39 0.40
C GLY A 425 -25.71 29.03 1.09
N ALA A 426 -25.89 27.93 0.31
CA ALA A 426 -25.82 26.55 0.78
C ALA A 426 -24.40 26.01 0.64
N PHE A 427 -24.16 24.79 1.15
CA PHE A 427 -22.89 24.12 1.01
C PHE A 427 -23.01 22.91 0.10
N VAL A 428 -22.09 22.80 -0.89
CA VAL A 428 -22.01 21.69 -1.82
C VAL A 428 -21.01 20.66 -1.33
N MET A 429 -21.47 19.45 -1.09
CA MET A 429 -20.62 18.36 -0.61
C MET A 429 -19.57 17.94 -1.65
N LEU A 430 -18.29 17.89 -1.22
CA LEU A 430 -17.12 17.57 -2.05
C LEU A 430 -16.47 16.23 -1.70
N GLY A 431 -16.91 15.58 -0.64
CA GLY A 431 -16.31 14.32 -0.22
C GLY A 431 -16.31 14.09 1.27
N LYS A 432 -15.61 13.04 1.67
CA LYS A 432 -15.44 12.65 3.08
C LYS A 432 -13.95 12.46 3.38
N THR A 433 -13.58 12.72 4.64
CA THR A 433 -12.22 12.39 5.10
C THR A 433 -12.22 11.88 6.54
N PHE A 434 -11.37 10.88 6.75
CA PHE A 434 -11.00 10.34 8.07
C PHE A 434 -9.49 10.46 8.35
N LYS A 435 -8.74 11.19 7.51
CA LYS A 435 -7.29 11.32 7.57
C LYS A 435 -6.86 12.66 8.19
N GLY A 436 -5.67 12.69 8.78
CA GLY A 436 -5.07 13.91 9.32
C GLY A 436 -5.49 14.26 10.75
N MET A 437 -6.28 13.44 11.42
CA MET A 437 -6.79 13.69 12.77
C MET A 437 -5.94 12.96 13.81
N THR A 438 -5.49 13.68 14.84
CA THR A 438 -4.89 13.10 16.05
C THR A 438 -5.98 12.54 16.98
N ASP A 439 -5.57 11.80 18.00
CA ASP A 439 -6.54 11.25 18.97
C ASP A 439 -7.18 12.37 19.80
N GLU A 440 -6.43 13.45 20.12
CA GLU A 440 -6.95 14.66 20.78
C GLU A 440 -8.00 15.37 19.90
N MET A 441 -7.69 15.52 18.60
CA MET A 441 -8.65 16.10 17.65
C MET A 441 -9.92 15.26 17.55
N LEU A 442 -9.82 13.93 17.58
CA LEU A 442 -10.99 13.05 17.54
C LEU A 442 -11.88 13.17 18.79
N VAL A 443 -11.29 13.39 19.95
CA VAL A 443 -12.06 13.65 21.19
C VAL A 443 -12.79 14.98 21.08
N TRP A 444 -12.03 16.06 20.84
CA TRP A 444 -12.57 17.40 20.74
C TRP A 444 -13.68 17.52 19.68
N GLN A 445 -13.42 17.04 18.45
CA GLN A 445 -14.40 17.13 17.37
C GLN A 445 -15.68 16.33 17.66
N THR A 446 -15.58 15.20 18.36
CA THR A 446 -16.75 14.39 18.69
C THR A 446 -17.68 15.17 19.62
N GLU A 447 -17.14 15.79 20.67
CA GLU A 447 -17.90 16.63 21.60
C GLU A 447 -18.50 17.86 20.90
N HIS A 448 -17.66 18.55 20.11
CA HIS A 448 -18.05 19.75 19.38
C HIS A 448 -19.17 19.48 18.36
N LEU A 449 -19.02 18.44 17.54
CA LEU A 449 -20.00 18.09 16.51
C LEU A 449 -21.31 17.55 17.08
N LEU A 450 -21.28 16.87 18.24
CA LEU A 450 -22.51 16.50 18.96
C LEU A 450 -23.24 17.70 19.48
N GLY A 451 -22.55 18.77 19.88
CA GLY A 451 -23.16 20.07 20.23
C GLY A 451 -23.81 20.80 19.05
N LEU A 452 -23.37 20.52 17.84
CA LEU A 452 -23.91 21.05 16.59
C LEU A 452 -24.92 20.12 15.92
N GLU A 453 -25.23 18.96 16.50
CA GLU A 453 -26.13 17.97 15.89
C GLU A 453 -27.47 18.59 15.52
N SER A 454 -27.91 18.38 14.28
CA SER A 454 -29.24 18.72 13.79
C SER A 454 -30.15 17.49 13.74
N HIS A 455 -29.66 16.38 13.20
CA HIS A 455 -30.37 15.10 13.14
C HIS A 455 -29.39 13.94 12.83
N ARG A 456 -29.88 12.70 12.97
CA ARG A 456 -29.11 11.47 12.64
C ARG A 456 -29.81 10.65 11.58
N VAL A 457 -28.99 10.05 10.70
CA VAL A 457 -29.45 9.04 9.74
C VAL A 457 -28.50 7.84 9.83
N GLY A 458 -28.95 6.77 10.46
CA GLY A 458 -28.12 5.60 10.72
C GLY A 458 -26.89 5.93 11.57
N HIS A 459 -25.69 5.70 11.00
CA HIS A 459 -24.40 5.99 11.65
C HIS A 459 -23.86 7.41 11.36
N VAL A 460 -24.62 8.22 10.63
CA VAL A 460 -24.24 9.58 10.23
C VAL A 460 -24.92 10.59 11.13
N VAL A 461 -24.15 11.48 11.76
CA VAL A 461 -24.60 12.63 12.53
C VAL A 461 -24.50 13.86 11.64
N HIS A 462 -25.65 14.41 11.25
CA HIS A 462 -25.71 15.67 10.51
C HIS A 462 -25.63 16.83 11.49
N VAL A 463 -24.85 17.84 11.13
CA VAL A 463 -24.58 18.99 12.00
C VAL A 463 -25.01 20.30 11.35
N ARG A 464 -25.27 21.32 12.17
CA ARG A 464 -25.36 22.69 11.67
C ARG A 464 -24.00 23.07 11.06
N PRO A 465 -23.96 23.65 9.85
CA PRO A 465 -22.74 23.94 9.12
C PRO A 465 -22.02 25.17 9.69
N GLU A 466 -21.52 25.05 10.91
CA GLU A 466 -20.90 26.13 11.68
C GLU A 466 -19.39 25.96 11.85
N LEU A 467 -18.88 24.72 11.74
CA LEU A 467 -17.46 24.41 11.93
C LEU A 467 -16.70 24.46 10.61
N VAL A 468 -15.73 25.37 10.51
CA VAL A 468 -14.78 25.45 9.39
C VAL A 468 -13.54 24.62 9.70
N VAL A 469 -13.05 23.92 8.69
CA VAL A 469 -11.89 23.02 8.79
C VAL A 469 -10.96 23.23 7.59
N GLU A 470 -9.67 23.42 7.86
CA GLU A 470 -8.63 23.46 6.83
C GLU A 470 -8.33 22.04 6.35
N ILE A 471 -8.53 21.82 5.06
CA ILE A 471 -8.34 20.54 4.38
C ILE A 471 -7.21 20.65 3.38
N ALA A 472 -6.16 19.83 3.55
CA ALA A 472 -5.18 19.59 2.50
C ALA A 472 -5.65 18.45 1.60
N PHE A 473 -5.43 18.56 0.29
CA PHE A 473 -5.79 17.53 -0.68
C PHE A 473 -4.82 17.54 -1.87
N ASP A 474 -4.81 16.44 -2.62
CA ASP A 474 -3.84 16.23 -3.68
C ASP A 474 -4.35 16.70 -5.07
N GLY A 475 -5.64 16.95 -5.21
CA GLY A 475 -6.29 17.40 -6.43
C GLY A 475 -7.80 17.21 -6.38
N VAL A 476 -8.49 17.64 -7.45
CA VAL A 476 -9.94 17.47 -7.63
C VAL A 476 -10.16 16.49 -8.79
N GLN A 477 -11.19 15.67 -8.69
CA GLN A 477 -11.56 14.72 -9.74
C GLN A 477 -13.05 14.76 -9.99
N THR A 478 -13.47 14.43 -11.22
CA THR A 478 -14.88 14.23 -11.56
C THR A 478 -15.48 13.10 -10.73
N SER A 479 -16.67 13.28 -10.20
CA SER A 479 -17.34 12.30 -9.36
C SER A 479 -18.86 12.35 -9.54
N PRO A 480 -19.49 11.29 -10.04
CA PRO A 480 -20.95 11.20 -10.14
C PRO A 480 -21.62 11.00 -8.77
N ARG A 481 -20.82 10.75 -7.72
CA ARG A 481 -21.32 10.43 -6.36
C ARG A 481 -21.78 11.67 -5.61
N TYR A 482 -21.19 12.83 -5.88
CA TYR A 482 -21.45 14.06 -5.13
C TYR A 482 -22.20 15.09 -5.97
N PRO A 483 -23.12 15.88 -5.37
CA PRO A 483 -23.98 16.82 -6.10
C PRO A 483 -23.23 17.85 -6.94
N GLY A 484 -22.02 18.23 -6.52
CA GLY A 484 -21.16 19.17 -7.27
C GLY A 484 -20.51 18.60 -8.53
N GLY A 485 -20.66 17.29 -8.82
CA GLY A 485 -20.03 16.61 -9.94
C GLY A 485 -18.52 16.36 -9.75
N ILE A 486 -17.93 16.83 -8.65
CA ILE A 486 -16.50 16.77 -8.35
C ILE A 486 -16.25 16.29 -6.92
N ALA A 487 -15.04 15.78 -6.67
CA ALA A 487 -14.61 15.32 -5.34
C ALA A 487 -13.11 15.60 -5.10
N LEU A 488 -12.76 15.84 -3.83
CA LEU A 488 -11.37 16.00 -3.42
C LEU A 488 -10.64 14.65 -3.39
N ARG A 489 -9.44 14.60 -3.96
CA ARG A 489 -8.54 13.44 -3.90
C ARG A 489 -7.69 13.49 -2.64
N PHE A 490 -7.67 12.40 -1.87
CA PHE A 490 -6.84 12.23 -0.68
C PHE A 490 -6.95 13.34 0.37
N ALA A 491 -8.16 13.89 0.55
CA ALA A 491 -8.44 14.92 1.53
C ALA A 491 -7.99 14.50 2.95
N ARG A 492 -7.36 15.42 3.67
CA ARG A 492 -6.91 15.24 5.05
C ARG A 492 -7.06 16.52 5.86
N VAL A 493 -7.49 16.39 7.08
CA VAL A 493 -7.59 17.52 8.01
C VAL A 493 -6.21 18.04 8.38
N LYS A 494 -6.01 19.35 8.28
CA LYS A 494 -4.84 20.08 8.76
C LYS A 494 -5.09 20.66 10.15
N GLY A 495 -6.25 21.27 10.33
CA GLY A 495 -6.67 21.89 11.57
C GLY A 495 -8.09 22.45 11.48
N TYR A 496 -8.68 22.75 12.60
CA TYR A 496 -9.95 23.47 12.67
C TYR A 496 -9.68 24.97 12.65
N ARG A 497 -10.62 25.71 12.06
CA ARG A 497 -10.54 27.15 11.87
C ARG A 497 -11.65 27.87 12.70
N PRO A 498 -11.52 27.88 14.04
CA PRO A 498 -12.47 28.58 14.90
C PRO A 498 -12.44 30.11 14.72
N ASP A 499 -11.41 30.61 14.05
CA ASP A 499 -11.22 32.00 13.65
C ASP A 499 -12.05 32.41 12.43
N LYS A 500 -12.65 31.45 11.71
CA LYS A 500 -13.44 31.69 10.50
C LYS A 500 -14.91 31.33 10.69
N SER A 501 -15.77 32.18 10.13
CA SER A 501 -17.19 31.88 9.96
C SER A 501 -17.44 31.00 8.72
N PRO A 502 -18.56 30.27 8.64
CA PRO A 502 -18.91 29.48 7.45
C PRO A 502 -19.02 30.32 6.15
N ALA A 503 -19.35 31.60 6.27
CA ALA A 503 -19.42 32.51 5.12
C ALA A 503 -18.03 32.85 4.53
N GLU A 504 -16.97 32.60 5.26
CA GLU A 504 -15.57 32.78 4.82
C GLU A 504 -14.94 31.48 4.30
N ALA A 505 -15.72 30.41 4.22
CA ALA A 505 -15.25 29.16 3.61
C ALA A 505 -15.02 29.31 2.11
N ASP A 506 -14.11 28.49 1.59
CA ASP A 506 -13.84 28.44 0.15
C ASP A 506 -15.08 28.01 -0.64
N THR A 507 -15.22 28.61 -1.83
CA THR A 507 -16.41 28.41 -2.66
C THR A 507 -16.27 27.21 -3.58
N ILE A 508 -17.41 26.71 -4.08
CA ILE A 508 -17.44 25.67 -5.10
C ILE A 508 -16.76 26.12 -6.40
N GLU A 509 -16.79 27.42 -6.73
CA GLU A 509 -16.11 28.02 -7.88
C GLU A 509 -14.59 27.93 -7.72
N THR A 510 -14.05 28.16 -6.52
CA THR A 510 -12.63 27.95 -6.21
C THR A 510 -12.23 26.51 -6.50
N VAL A 511 -13.03 25.54 -6.07
CA VAL A 511 -12.76 24.11 -6.31
C VAL A 511 -12.85 23.76 -7.79
N ARG A 512 -13.84 24.28 -8.52
CA ARG A 512 -13.98 24.11 -9.97
C ARG A 512 -12.81 24.70 -10.75
N THR A 513 -12.28 25.85 -10.31
CA THR A 513 -11.09 26.46 -10.90
C THR A 513 -9.86 25.57 -10.75
N ILE A 514 -9.68 24.94 -9.57
CA ILE A 514 -8.60 23.95 -9.35
C ILE A 514 -8.80 22.73 -10.25
N HIS A 515 -10.03 22.25 -10.41
CA HIS A 515 -10.36 21.12 -11.28
C HIS A 515 -10.04 21.42 -12.74
N ALA A 516 -10.51 22.56 -13.26
CA ALA A 516 -10.29 22.97 -14.65
C ALA A 516 -8.81 23.21 -15.01
N ARG A 517 -7.96 23.56 -14.05
CA ARG A 517 -6.51 23.67 -14.27
C ARG A 517 -5.82 22.31 -14.40
N ALA A 518 -6.42 21.26 -13.84
CA ALA A 518 -5.91 19.90 -13.92
C ALA A 518 -6.47 19.12 -15.14
N GLU A 519 -7.58 19.59 -15.73
CA GLU A 519 -8.12 19.11 -17.00
C GLU A 519 -7.46 19.82 -18.20
#